data_736a85d0ddc4d249f52e694e3afc8151
#
_entry.id   736a85d0ddc4d249f52e694e3afc8151
#
_cell.length_a   1.000
_cell.length_b   1.000
_cell.length_c   1.000
_cell.angle_alpha   90.00
_cell.angle_beta   90.00
_cell.angle_gamma   90.00
#
_symmetry.space_group_name_H-M   'P 1'
#
loop_
_entity.id
_entity.type
_entity.pdbx_description
1 polymer ?
#
loop_
_entity_poly.entity_id
_entity_poly.type
_entity_poly.pdbx_seq_one_letter_code
_entity_poly.pdbx_strand_id
1 'polypeptide(L)'
;MAYHGHRMTNIEKILIKYLELKMTKQYNPLPSGITVADSGIAGQGLFTTRRLVMGTTLGISHYRIDGEYIRTPLGGFINHSDEPNCQRSQIRVKPGFDKWSIMTLEDIEEGDELTLKYKLYDPEKI
;
A
#
# COMPACT_ATOMS: atom_id res chain seq x y z
N MET A 1 25.65 13.60 -12.82
CA MET A 1 25.50 15.07 -12.96
C MET A 1 26.78 15.74 -12.51
N ALA A 2 27.33 16.58 -13.33
CA ALA A 2 28.59 17.25 -13.02
C ALA A 2 28.33 18.70 -12.62
N TYR A 3 28.80 19.07 -11.44
CA TYR A 3 28.81 20.46 -11.00
C TYR A 3 30.21 21.01 -11.26
N HIS A 4 30.38 21.58 -12.44
CA HIS A 4 31.69 22.19 -12.77
C HIS A 4 31.93 23.40 -11.92
N GLY A 5 32.97 23.35 -11.08
CA GLY A 5 33.35 24.47 -10.20
C GLY A 5 32.43 24.67 -9.00
N HIS A 6 31.42 23.83 -8.81
CA HIS A 6 30.56 23.95 -7.65
C HIS A 6 30.99 22.99 -6.54
N ARG A 7 31.10 23.51 -5.34
CA ARG A 7 31.34 22.69 -4.15
C ARG A 7 30.02 22.51 -3.42
N MET A 8 29.57 21.27 -3.26
CA MET A 8 28.32 20.98 -2.57
C MET A 8 28.42 21.29 -1.08
N THR A 9 27.36 21.85 -0.54
CA THR A 9 27.19 22.01 0.90
C THR A 9 26.96 20.67 1.57
N ASN A 10 27.08 20.62 2.89
CA ASN A 10 26.76 19.38 3.64
C ASN A 10 25.32 18.97 3.49
N ILE A 11 24.39 19.94 3.43
CA ILE A 11 22.97 19.67 3.23
C ILE A 11 22.72 19.03 1.87
N GLU A 12 23.32 19.56 0.81
CA GLU A 12 23.20 19.00 -0.53
C GLU A 12 23.71 17.55 -0.60
N LYS A 13 24.87 17.28 0.04
CA LYS A 13 25.44 15.94 0.11
C LYS A 13 24.50 14.97 0.82
N ILE A 14 23.89 15.39 1.92
CA ILE A 14 22.94 14.56 2.67
C ILE A 14 21.71 14.26 1.83
N LEU A 15 21.15 15.26 1.14
CA LEU A 15 19.99 15.09 0.28
C LEU A 15 20.27 14.14 -0.88
N ILE A 16 21.42 14.30 -1.54
CA ILE A 16 21.81 13.41 -2.65
C ILE A 16 21.94 11.98 -2.16
N LYS A 17 22.61 11.78 -1.03
CA LYS A 17 22.78 10.45 -0.47
C LYS A 17 21.43 9.81 -0.08
N TYR A 18 20.51 10.60 0.47
CA TYR A 18 19.18 10.14 0.80
C TYR A 18 18.41 9.70 -0.45
N LEU A 19 18.46 10.48 -1.52
CA LEU A 19 17.81 10.17 -2.79
C LEU A 19 18.44 8.93 -3.42
N GLU A 20 19.76 8.79 -3.40
CA GLU A 20 20.45 7.61 -3.89
C GLU A 20 20.04 6.34 -3.14
N LEU A 21 19.95 6.42 -1.81
CA LEU A 21 19.52 5.31 -0.99
C LEU A 21 18.08 4.90 -1.31
N LYS A 22 17.19 5.86 -1.53
CA LYS A 22 15.82 5.56 -1.92
C LYS A 22 15.74 4.92 -3.30
N MET A 23 16.53 5.40 -4.24
CA MET A 23 16.54 4.87 -5.61
C MET A 23 17.17 3.50 -5.70
N THR A 24 18.30 3.29 -5.02
CA THR A 24 19.01 2.01 -5.07
C THR A 24 18.33 0.91 -4.26
N LYS A 25 17.61 1.28 -3.21
CA LYS A 25 16.82 0.31 -2.45
C LYS A 25 15.48 -0.01 -3.08
N GLN A 26 15.25 0.45 -4.31
CA GLN A 26 14.00 0.27 -5.03
C GLN A 26 12.83 0.85 -4.22
N TYR A 27 12.47 2.07 -4.54
CA TYR A 27 11.26 2.65 -3.97
C TYR A 27 10.10 1.67 -4.16
N ASN A 28 9.63 1.14 -3.04
CA ASN A 28 8.50 0.22 -3.05
C ASN A 28 7.32 0.90 -2.37
N PRO A 29 6.29 1.30 -3.14
CA PRO A 29 5.11 1.95 -2.56
C PRO A 29 4.20 0.99 -1.79
N LEU A 30 4.49 -0.29 -1.81
CA LEU A 30 3.76 -1.30 -1.06
C LEU A 30 4.45 -1.61 0.26
N PRO A 31 3.69 -2.05 1.28
CA PRO A 31 4.29 -2.53 2.52
C PRO A 31 5.24 -3.71 2.28
N SER A 32 6.21 -3.86 3.17
CA SER A 32 7.15 -4.98 3.11
C SER A 32 6.41 -6.31 3.11
N GLY A 33 6.84 -7.23 2.25
CA GLY A 33 6.25 -8.57 2.16
C GLY A 33 5.01 -8.65 1.27
N ILE A 34 4.65 -7.57 0.57
CA ILE A 34 3.52 -7.54 -0.35
C ILE A 34 4.01 -7.15 -1.73
N THR A 35 3.57 -7.85 -2.75
CA THR A 35 3.96 -7.60 -4.14
C THR A 35 2.75 -7.64 -5.06
N VAL A 36 2.90 -7.03 -6.23
CA VAL A 36 1.91 -7.08 -7.32
C VAL A 36 2.33 -8.18 -8.29
N ALA A 37 1.36 -8.99 -8.69
CA ALA A 37 1.58 -10.04 -9.68
C ALA A 37 0.29 -10.30 -10.46
N ASP A 38 0.38 -11.09 -11.53
CA ASP A 38 -0.79 -11.48 -12.30
C ASP A 38 -1.74 -12.29 -11.41
N SER A 39 -3.02 -11.92 -11.46
CA SER A 39 -4.06 -12.50 -10.63
C SER A 39 -4.88 -13.53 -11.40
N GLY A 40 -5.25 -14.61 -10.74
CA GLY A 40 -6.24 -15.54 -11.28
C GLY A 40 -7.66 -15.00 -11.21
N ILE A 41 -7.90 -13.90 -10.50
CA ILE A 41 -9.22 -13.29 -10.36
C ILE A 41 -9.44 -12.25 -11.46
N ALA A 42 -8.60 -11.22 -11.50
CA ALA A 42 -8.71 -10.14 -12.47
C ALA A 42 -7.36 -9.41 -12.58
N GLY A 43 -6.88 -9.21 -13.80
CA GLY A 43 -5.68 -8.43 -14.09
C GLY A 43 -4.51 -8.72 -13.16
N GLN A 44 -4.07 -7.70 -12.44
CA GLN A 44 -3.04 -7.83 -11.41
C GLN A 44 -3.67 -7.78 -10.02
N GLY A 45 -3.02 -8.39 -9.05
CA GLY A 45 -3.47 -8.41 -7.67
C GLY A 45 -2.31 -8.29 -6.70
N LEU A 46 -2.64 -8.27 -5.42
CA LEU A 46 -1.67 -8.25 -4.33
C LEU A 46 -1.41 -9.65 -3.81
N PHE A 47 -0.15 -9.99 -3.64
CA PHE A 47 0.27 -11.28 -3.11
C PHE A 47 1.22 -11.08 -1.94
N THR A 48 1.14 -11.98 -0.97
CA THR A 48 2.10 -11.95 0.13
C THR A 48 3.34 -12.78 -0.22
N THR A 49 4.50 -12.24 0.10
CA THR A 49 5.78 -12.94 -0.10
C THR A 49 6.23 -13.69 1.15
N ARG A 50 5.41 -13.68 2.20
CA ARG A 50 5.66 -14.38 3.45
C ARG A 50 4.34 -14.81 4.07
N ARG A 51 4.40 -15.77 4.99
CA ARG A 51 3.22 -16.14 5.75
C ARG A 51 2.78 -14.99 6.65
N LEU A 52 1.47 -14.71 6.67
CA LEU A 52 0.87 -13.70 7.53
C LEU A 52 -0.05 -14.38 8.53
N VAL A 53 0.06 -13.99 9.79
CA VAL A 53 -0.87 -14.48 10.81
C VAL A 53 -2.15 -13.65 10.82
N MET A 54 -3.25 -14.26 11.21
CA MET A 54 -4.54 -13.59 11.37
C MET A 54 -4.39 -12.33 12.22
N GLY A 55 -5.03 -11.24 11.81
CA GLY A 55 -4.98 -9.97 12.52
C GLY A 55 -3.79 -9.09 12.17
N THR A 56 -3.02 -9.44 11.14
CA THR A 56 -1.92 -8.61 10.67
C THR A 56 -2.45 -7.39 9.92
N THR A 57 -2.05 -6.20 10.34
CA THR A 57 -2.36 -4.97 9.61
C THR A 57 -1.39 -4.82 8.45
N LEU A 58 -1.92 -4.71 7.24
CA LEU A 58 -1.11 -4.60 6.02
C LEU A 58 -0.71 -3.16 5.74
N GLY A 59 -1.58 -2.21 6.02
CA GLY A 59 -1.34 -0.79 5.75
C GLY A 59 -2.63 -0.07 5.41
N ILE A 60 -2.51 1.12 4.87
CA ILE A 60 -3.62 1.99 4.52
C ILE A 60 -4.01 1.75 3.06
N SER A 61 -5.31 1.50 2.82
CA SER A 61 -5.84 1.34 1.48
C SER A 61 -6.14 2.66 0.80
N HIS A 62 -6.68 3.60 1.55
CA HIS A 62 -6.99 4.94 1.04
C HIS A 62 -7.26 5.90 2.17
N TYR A 63 -7.31 7.20 1.82
CA TYR A 63 -7.64 8.30 2.69
C TYR A 63 -8.86 9.04 2.16
N ARG A 64 -9.58 9.71 3.03
CA ARG A 64 -10.55 10.73 2.65
C ARG A 64 -10.18 12.02 3.38
N ILE A 65 -9.85 13.05 2.61
CA ILE A 65 -9.44 14.35 3.14
C ILE A 65 -10.37 15.39 2.55
N ASP A 66 -11.13 16.06 3.41
CA ASP A 66 -12.13 17.08 3.01
C ASP A 66 -13.05 16.58 1.89
N GLY A 67 -13.53 15.34 2.02
CA GLY A 67 -14.44 14.72 1.08
C GLY A 67 -13.79 14.08 -0.16
N GLU A 68 -12.49 14.24 -0.35
CA GLU A 68 -11.78 13.67 -1.49
C GLU A 68 -11.09 12.36 -1.11
N TYR A 69 -11.22 11.36 -1.96
CA TYR A 69 -10.61 10.05 -1.76
C TYR A 69 -9.26 9.97 -2.45
N ILE A 70 -8.27 9.50 -1.74
CA ILE A 70 -6.91 9.28 -2.25
C ILE A 70 -6.55 7.82 -1.99
N ARG A 71 -6.42 7.06 -3.07
CA ARG A 71 -6.12 5.63 -2.99
C ARG A 71 -4.62 5.40 -3.00
N THR A 72 -4.16 4.52 -2.09
CA THR A 72 -2.77 4.07 -2.09
C THR A 72 -2.59 2.92 -3.08
N PRO A 73 -1.36 2.55 -3.44
CA PRO A 73 -1.12 1.34 -4.24
C PRO A 73 -1.69 0.07 -3.60
N LEU A 74 -1.64 -0.03 -2.28
CA LEU A 74 -2.23 -1.15 -1.56
C LEU A 74 -3.73 -1.26 -1.85
N GLY A 75 -4.46 -0.16 -1.78
CA GLY A 75 -5.89 -0.14 -2.09
C GLY A 75 -6.18 -0.24 -3.58
N GLY A 76 -5.23 0.13 -4.44
CA GLY A 76 -5.40 0.13 -5.89
C GLY A 76 -5.30 -1.24 -6.54
N PHE A 77 -4.53 -2.14 -5.96
CA PHE A 77 -4.28 -3.45 -6.57
C PHE A 77 -4.99 -4.61 -5.89
N ILE A 78 -5.65 -4.39 -4.75
CA ILE A 78 -6.33 -5.49 -4.06
C ILE A 78 -7.64 -5.84 -4.77
N ASN A 79 -7.81 -7.12 -5.10
CA ASN A 79 -8.98 -7.61 -5.81
C ASN A 79 -10.13 -7.98 -4.88
N HIS A 80 -11.32 -8.03 -5.46
CA HIS A 80 -12.53 -8.46 -4.77
C HIS A 80 -12.60 -9.98 -4.71
N SER A 81 -13.10 -10.50 -3.58
CA SER A 81 -13.55 -11.89 -3.45
C SER A 81 -14.78 -11.91 -2.55
N ASP A 82 -15.71 -12.82 -2.85
CA ASP A 82 -16.86 -13.07 -1.96
C ASP A 82 -16.44 -13.83 -0.70
N GLU A 83 -15.29 -14.49 -0.75
CA GLU A 83 -14.66 -15.17 0.38
C GLU A 83 -13.30 -14.53 0.64
N PRO A 84 -13.27 -13.28 1.14
CA PRO A 84 -12.03 -12.53 1.28
C PRO A 84 -11.20 -13.03 2.45
N ASN A 85 -9.89 -12.83 2.36
CA ASN A 85 -8.98 -13.10 3.47
C ASN A 85 -8.54 -11.83 4.21
N CYS A 86 -9.02 -10.67 3.79
CA CYS A 86 -8.74 -9.38 4.44
C CYS A 86 -10.01 -8.55 4.61
N GLN A 87 -9.95 -7.56 5.49
CA GLN A 87 -11.03 -6.59 5.68
C GLN A 87 -10.47 -5.18 5.80
N ARG A 88 -11.29 -4.19 5.45
CA ARG A 88 -10.99 -2.78 5.66
C ARG A 88 -11.66 -2.28 6.93
N SER A 89 -10.97 -1.39 7.65
CA SER A 89 -11.51 -0.74 8.84
C SER A 89 -11.28 0.76 8.72
N GLN A 90 -12.34 1.53 8.95
CA GLN A 90 -12.28 2.98 8.93
C GLN A 90 -11.69 3.51 10.23
N ILE A 91 -10.80 4.48 10.11
CA ILE A 91 -10.19 5.16 11.24
C ILE A 91 -10.43 6.67 11.06
N ARG A 92 -11.20 7.27 11.97
CA ARG A 92 -11.37 8.71 12.00
C ARG A 92 -10.15 9.32 12.70
N VAL A 93 -9.36 10.10 11.96
CA VAL A 93 -8.19 10.80 12.53
C VAL A 93 -8.63 12.08 13.20
N LYS A 94 -9.45 12.86 12.48
CA LYS A 94 -10.06 14.11 12.96
C LYS A 94 -11.21 14.46 12.00
N PRO A 95 -12.07 15.43 12.32
CA PRO A 95 -13.09 15.87 11.37
C PRO A 95 -12.47 16.25 10.03
N GLY A 96 -13.01 15.70 8.96
CA GLY A 96 -12.50 15.90 7.60
C GLY A 96 -11.30 15.03 7.21
N PHE A 97 -10.84 14.15 8.10
CA PHE A 97 -9.70 13.28 7.79
C PHE A 97 -9.97 11.86 8.27
N ASP A 98 -10.26 10.96 7.33
CA ASP A 98 -10.43 9.53 7.57
C ASP A 98 -9.38 8.73 6.80
N LYS A 99 -9.04 7.58 7.31
CA LYS A 99 -8.23 6.60 6.61
C LYS A 99 -8.80 5.19 6.81
N TRP A 100 -8.49 4.30 5.89
CA TRP A 100 -8.93 2.90 5.96
C TRP A 100 -7.71 2.00 5.95
N SER A 101 -7.62 1.14 6.96
CA SER A 101 -6.58 0.14 7.02
C SER A 101 -7.09 -1.20 6.53
N ILE A 102 -6.18 -2.04 6.05
CA ILE A 102 -6.46 -3.42 5.66
C ILE A 102 -5.80 -4.35 6.66
N MET A 103 -6.56 -5.35 7.12
CA MET A 103 -6.09 -6.33 8.08
C MET A 103 -6.49 -7.73 7.62
N THR A 104 -5.64 -8.72 7.90
CA THR A 104 -5.94 -10.11 7.57
C THR A 104 -7.01 -10.68 8.49
N LEU A 105 -7.93 -11.47 7.90
CA LEU A 105 -9.02 -12.14 8.62
C LEU A 105 -8.64 -13.55 9.07
N GLU A 106 -7.59 -14.10 8.50
CA GLU A 106 -7.12 -15.46 8.73
C GLU A 106 -5.62 -15.54 8.49
N ASP A 107 -5.02 -16.67 8.81
CA ASP A 107 -3.64 -16.92 8.42
C ASP A 107 -3.57 -17.05 6.89
N ILE A 108 -2.58 -16.40 6.30
CA ILE A 108 -2.39 -16.39 4.85
C ILE A 108 -1.02 -16.95 4.54
N GLU A 109 -0.95 -17.91 3.63
CA GLU A 109 0.30 -18.53 3.27
C GLU A 109 1.09 -17.71 2.26
N GLU A 110 2.41 -17.89 2.25
CA GLU A 110 3.29 -17.30 1.25
C GLU A 110 2.80 -17.61 -0.15
N GLY A 111 2.70 -16.60 -1.00
CA GLY A 111 2.26 -16.74 -2.38
C GLY A 111 0.75 -16.62 -2.61
N ASP A 112 -0.04 -16.51 -1.54
CA ASP A 112 -1.49 -16.35 -1.69
C ASP A 112 -1.86 -14.93 -2.04
N GLU A 113 -2.92 -14.79 -2.83
CA GLU A 113 -3.47 -13.48 -3.16
C GLU A 113 -4.27 -12.91 -1.99
N LEU A 114 -4.07 -11.61 -1.75
CA LEU A 114 -4.80 -10.84 -0.73
C LEU A 114 -6.06 -10.27 -1.37
N THR A 115 -7.21 -10.45 -0.71
CA THR A 115 -8.51 -10.05 -1.25
C THR A 115 -9.36 -9.34 -0.22
N LEU A 116 -10.26 -8.49 -0.72
CA LEU A 116 -11.28 -7.79 0.06
C LEU A 116 -12.65 -8.11 -0.52
N LYS A 117 -13.67 -7.99 0.29
CA LYS A 117 -15.05 -7.97 -0.22
C LYS A 117 -15.47 -6.53 -0.45
N TYR A 118 -15.68 -6.17 -1.72
CA TYR A 118 -16.23 -4.86 -2.06
C TYR A 118 -17.71 -4.84 -1.73
N LYS A 119 -18.17 -3.77 -1.12
CA LYS A 119 -19.59 -3.56 -0.88
C LYS A 119 -20.21 -2.96 -2.13
N LEU A 120 -21.39 -3.41 -2.49
CA LEU A 120 -22.07 -2.98 -3.72
C LEU A 120 -22.27 -1.47 -3.79
N TYR A 121 -22.54 -0.84 -2.66
CA TYR A 121 -22.81 0.61 -2.57
C TYR A 121 -21.70 1.36 -1.87
N ASP A 122 -20.52 0.81 -1.83
CA ASP A 122 -19.39 1.43 -1.15
C ASP A 122 -18.83 2.54 -2.05
N PRO A 123 -18.93 3.82 -1.67
CA PRO A 123 -18.37 4.91 -2.46
C PRO A 123 -16.84 4.89 -2.46
N GLU A 124 -16.24 4.11 -1.59
CA GLU A 124 -14.80 3.92 -1.48
C GLU A 124 -14.31 2.75 -2.30
N LYS A 125 -15.20 2.11 -2.98
CA LYS A 125 -14.94 1.04 -3.91
C LYS A 125 -14.36 1.64 -5.19
N ILE A 126 -13.12 1.94 -5.15
CA ILE A 126 -12.43 2.58 -6.25
C ILE A 126 -11.13 1.87 -6.55
#